data_e4cc9537118d65b1db6df23e44b517f2
#
_entry.id   e4cc9537118d65b1db6df23e44b517f2
#
_cell.length_a   1.000
_cell.length_b   1.000
_cell.length_c   1.000
_cell.angle_alpha   90.00
_cell.angle_beta   90.00
_cell.angle_gamma   90.00
#
_symmetry.space_group_name_H-M   'P 1'
#
loop_
_entity.id
_entity.type
_entity.pdbx_description
1 polymer ?
#
loop_
_entity_poly.entity_id
_entity_poly.type
_entity_poly.pdbx_seq_one_letter_code
_entity_poly.pdbx_strand_id
1 'polypeptide(L)'
;YEFSQSGVIDTVPQIMAAVRDNDANGLMLTSDSAGALPFFAQLLPENGLDLEAVQMMGLTRWDTPPQTLELSGLQGGWFAVPDRGATQTFNDRYEAAYGGPPHILGALGYDAIRAVGETAATTGGLGAADLTASSGFRGANGVFRLRSDGTNARAMAIAQVTQNEVAVIDPAPRRLGDFGF
;
A
#
# COMPACT_ATOMS: atom_id res chain seq x y z
N TYR A 1 9.01 -14.44 -9.77
CA TYR A 1 8.10 -15.17 -10.66
C TYR A 1 7.29 -14.15 -11.45
N GLU A 2 7.38 -14.16 -12.78
CA GLU A 2 6.47 -13.40 -13.64
C GLU A 2 5.19 -14.20 -13.77
N PHE A 3 4.07 -13.60 -13.35
CA PHE A 3 2.76 -14.25 -13.42
C PHE A 3 2.01 -13.78 -14.66
N SER A 4 1.77 -14.69 -15.59
CA SER A 4 0.66 -14.54 -16.52
C SER A 4 -0.61 -15.10 -15.89
N GLN A 5 -1.80 -14.59 -16.21
CA GLN A 5 -3.06 -15.17 -15.70
C GLN A 5 -3.17 -16.67 -15.99
N SER A 6 -2.62 -17.14 -17.11
CA SER A 6 -2.58 -18.56 -17.48
C SER A 6 -1.59 -19.39 -16.65
N GLY A 7 -0.60 -18.79 -16.01
CA GLY A 7 0.40 -19.47 -15.20
C GLY A 7 0.08 -19.53 -13.69
N VAL A 8 -0.99 -18.88 -13.23
CA VAL A 8 -1.32 -18.84 -11.80
C VAL A 8 -1.60 -20.23 -11.25
N ILE A 9 -2.39 -21.05 -11.96
CA ILE A 9 -2.73 -22.40 -11.54
C ILE A 9 -1.47 -23.27 -11.39
N ASP A 10 -0.55 -23.17 -12.34
CA ASP A 10 0.72 -23.92 -12.33
C ASP A 10 1.69 -23.43 -11.22
N THR A 11 1.50 -22.22 -10.74
CA THR A 11 2.35 -21.62 -9.71
C THR A 11 1.91 -22.00 -8.29
N VAL A 12 0.63 -22.26 -8.06
CA VAL A 12 0.10 -22.61 -6.73
C VAL A 12 0.83 -23.80 -6.11
N PRO A 13 1.04 -24.95 -6.78
CA PRO A 13 1.80 -26.07 -6.21
C PRO A 13 3.24 -25.70 -5.83
N GLN A 14 3.88 -24.80 -6.58
CA GLN A 14 5.23 -24.32 -6.30
C GLN A 14 5.27 -23.46 -5.05
N ILE A 15 4.28 -22.57 -4.87
CA ILE A 15 4.13 -21.77 -3.65
C ILE A 15 3.90 -22.67 -2.45
N MET A 16 2.99 -23.65 -2.56
CA MET A 16 2.69 -24.60 -1.49
C MET A 16 3.91 -25.42 -1.10
N ALA A 17 4.70 -25.86 -2.08
CA ALA A 17 5.97 -26.55 -1.83
C ALA A 17 6.96 -25.61 -1.11
N ALA A 18 7.12 -24.38 -1.59
CA ALA A 18 8.04 -23.41 -0.99
C ALA A 18 7.66 -23.06 0.46
N VAL A 19 6.37 -22.90 0.76
CA VAL A 19 5.88 -22.66 2.12
C VAL A 19 6.24 -23.82 3.03
N ARG A 20 5.94 -25.06 2.60
CA ARG A 20 6.21 -26.28 3.38
C ARG A 20 7.71 -26.53 3.55
N ASP A 21 8.48 -26.47 2.46
CA ASP A 21 9.90 -26.86 2.45
C ASP A 21 10.79 -25.87 3.20
N ASN A 22 10.32 -24.63 3.42
CA ASN A 22 11.01 -23.60 4.20
C ASN A 22 10.34 -23.32 5.57
N ASP A 23 9.33 -24.09 5.95
CA ASP A 23 8.56 -23.85 7.19
C ASP A 23 8.12 -22.38 7.32
N ALA A 24 7.64 -21.81 6.20
CA ALA A 24 7.32 -20.40 6.13
C ALA A 24 6.01 -20.09 6.86
N ASN A 25 6.05 -19.11 7.76
CA ASN A 25 4.89 -18.61 8.50
C ASN A 25 4.34 -17.28 7.93
N GLY A 26 4.84 -16.82 6.81
CA GLY A 26 4.37 -15.63 6.10
C GLY A 26 4.51 -15.76 4.60
N LEU A 27 3.53 -15.24 3.86
CA LEU A 27 3.51 -15.20 2.40
C LEU A 27 3.21 -13.78 1.91
N MET A 28 4.19 -13.18 1.22
CA MET A 28 4.07 -11.85 0.64
C MET A 28 3.55 -11.93 -0.79
N LEU A 29 2.39 -11.34 -1.05
CA LEU A 29 1.80 -11.18 -2.37
C LEU A 29 2.06 -9.77 -2.93
N THR A 30 2.62 -9.70 -4.11
CA THR A 30 2.90 -8.43 -4.80
C THR A 30 1.93 -8.14 -5.95
N SER A 31 1.06 -9.11 -6.29
CA SER A 31 0.00 -8.94 -7.29
C SER A 31 -1.13 -8.06 -6.77
N ASP A 32 -1.80 -7.37 -7.69
CA ASP A 32 -2.94 -6.52 -7.38
C ASP A 32 -4.29 -7.20 -7.64
N SER A 33 -5.37 -6.48 -7.32
CA SER A 33 -6.75 -6.96 -7.48
C SER A 33 -7.19 -7.13 -8.94
N ALA A 34 -6.54 -6.44 -9.89
CA ALA A 34 -6.79 -6.61 -11.32
C ALA A 34 -5.96 -7.74 -11.93
N GLY A 35 -4.95 -8.22 -11.21
CA GLY A 35 -4.05 -9.29 -11.63
C GLY A 35 -4.33 -10.64 -10.97
N ALA A 36 -3.30 -11.25 -10.42
CA ALA A 36 -3.35 -12.61 -9.89
C ALA A 36 -3.85 -12.72 -8.43
N LEU A 37 -4.00 -11.61 -7.70
CA LEU A 37 -4.41 -11.62 -6.29
C LEU A 37 -5.71 -12.40 -6.03
N PRO A 38 -6.83 -12.19 -6.78
CA PRO A 38 -8.07 -12.92 -6.53
C PRO A 38 -7.91 -14.44 -6.71
N PHE A 39 -7.10 -14.85 -7.68
CA PHE A 39 -6.84 -16.27 -7.94
C PHE A 39 -6.02 -16.88 -6.80
N PHE A 40 -4.98 -16.23 -6.31
CA PHE A 40 -4.21 -16.72 -5.18
C PHE A 40 -5.03 -16.75 -3.89
N ALA A 41 -5.84 -15.72 -3.64
CA ALA A 41 -6.72 -15.67 -2.49
C ALA A 41 -7.73 -16.83 -2.46
N GLN A 42 -8.13 -17.32 -3.63
CA GLN A 42 -9.01 -18.48 -3.74
C GLN A 42 -8.22 -19.79 -3.72
N LEU A 43 -7.24 -19.93 -4.59
CA LEU A 43 -6.59 -21.22 -4.86
C LEU A 43 -5.65 -21.68 -3.75
N LEU A 44 -4.98 -20.79 -3.03
CA LEU A 44 -4.05 -21.18 -1.97
C LEU A 44 -4.77 -21.91 -0.83
N PRO A 45 -5.86 -21.37 -0.25
CA PRO A 45 -6.62 -22.11 0.76
C PRO A 45 -7.26 -23.40 0.21
N GLU A 46 -7.78 -23.40 -1.02
CA GLU A 46 -8.34 -24.58 -1.67
C GLU A 46 -7.29 -25.71 -1.84
N ASN A 47 -6.02 -25.36 -1.95
CA ASN A 47 -4.91 -26.29 -2.03
C ASN A 47 -4.26 -26.59 -0.67
N GLY A 48 -4.91 -26.18 0.43
CA GLY A 48 -4.53 -26.56 1.78
C GLY A 48 -3.56 -25.59 2.47
N LEU A 49 -3.43 -24.34 2.00
CA LEU A 49 -2.72 -23.33 2.76
C LEU A 49 -3.50 -23.01 4.05
N ASP A 50 -2.88 -23.23 5.19
CA ASP A 50 -3.43 -22.88 6.49
C ASP A 50 -3.23 -21.39 6.76
N LEU A 51 -4.31 -20.62 6.67
CA LEU A 51 -4.29 -19.17 6.89
C LEU A 51 -4.15 -18.78 8.37
N GLU A 52 -4.29 -19.69 9.31
CA GLU A 52 -4.00 -19.46 10.73
C GLU A 52 -2.50 -19.61 11.01
N ALA A 53 -1.83 -20.49 10.28
CA ALA A 53 -0.40 -20.75 10.43
C ALA A 53 0.46 -19.85 9.53
N VAL A 54 -0.05 -19.41 8.36
CA VAL A 54 0.69 -18.62 7.37
C VAL A 54 0.04 -17.26 7.20
N GLN A 55 0.70 -16.22 7.70
CA GLN A 55 0.24 -14.83 7.57
C GLN A 55 0.33 -14.36 6.11
N MET A 56 -0.82 -14.08 5.50
CA MET A 56 -0.87 -13.45 4.19
C MET A 56 -0.55 -11.96 4.30
N MET A 57 0.33 -11.46 3.43
CA MET A 57 0.73 -10.05 3.40
C MET A 57 0.71 -9.52 1.97
N GLY A 58 0.36 -8.24 1.79
CA GLY A 58 0.29 -7.58 0.49
C GLY A 58 0.94 -6.20 0.45
N LEU A 59 1.58 -5.90 -0.68
CA LEU A 59 2.15 -4.57 -0.94
C LEU A 59 1.16 -3.64 -1.65
N THR A 60 0.13 -4.20 -2.27
CA THR A 60 -0.86 -3.44 -3.04
C THR A 60 -2.10 -3.12 -2.22
N ARG A 61 -2.91 -2.19 -2.70
CA ARG A 61 -4.18 -1.81 -2.09
C ARG A 61 -5.21 -2.93 -2.30
N TRP A 62 -5.46 -3.72 -1.26
CA TRP A 62 -6.50 -4.75 -1.29
C TRP A 62 -7.92 -4.19 -1.12
N ASP A 63 -8.02 -2.98 -0.58
CA ASP A 63 -9.29 -2.26 -0.40
C ASP A 63 -9.75 -1.49 -1.65
N THR A 64 -9.11 -1.70 -2.80
CA THR A 64 -9.45 -1.06 -4.06
C THR A 64 -9.37 -2.04 -5.22
N PRO A 65 -10.49 -2.48 -5.79
CA PRO A 65 -11.87 -2.13 -5.41
C PRO A 65 -12.31 -2.80 -4.09
N PRO A 66 -13.33 -2.26 -3.39
CA PRO A 66 -13.75 -2.77 -2.08
C PRO A 66 -14.15 -4.26 -2.07
N GLN A 67 -14.68 -4.77 -3.17
CA GLN A 67 -15.08 -6.18 -3.33
C GLN A 67 -13.92 -7.17 -3.12
N THR A 68 -12.69 -6.73 -3.29
CA THR A 68 -11.51 -7.56 -3.02
C THR A 68 -11.47 -8.02 -1.56
N LEU A 69 -11.99 -7.22 -0.63
CA LEU A 69 -12.04 -7.55 0.79
C LEU A 69 -12.98 -8.72 1.13
N GLU A 70 -13.88 -9.07 0.22
CA GLU A 70 -14.82 -10.19 0.40
C GLU A 70 -14.16 -11.57 0.14
N LEU A 71 -12.96 -11.58 -0.43
CA LEU A 71 -12.23 -12.81 -0.71
C LEU A 71 -11.83 -13.51 0.60
N SER A 72 -12.29 -14.75 0.77
CA SER A 72 -12.07 -15.53 2.00
C SER A 72 -10.59 -15.74 2.31
N GLY A 73 -9.76 -15.94 1.30
CA GLY A 73 -8.32 -16.12 1.46
C GLY A 73 -7.56 -14.87 1.85
N LEU A 74 -8.20 -13.69 1.86
CA LEU A 74 -7.58 -12.46 2.35
C LEU A 74 -8.01 -12.11 3.78
N GLN A 75 -8.97 -12.83 4.37
CA GLN A 75 -9.38 -12.58 5.75
C GLN A 75 -8.20 -12.83 6.71
N GLY A 76 -7.97 -11.90 7.65
CA GLY A 76 -6.81 -11.92 8.53
C GLY A 76 -5.52 -11.40 7.88
N GLY A 77 -5.47 -11.26 6.56
CA GLY A 77 -4.30 -10.80 5.82
C GLY A 77 -3.97 -9.33 6.06
N TRP A 78 -2.69 -8.99 5.99
CA TRP A 78 -2.17 -7.64 6.21
C TRP A 78 -1.78 -6.97 4.90
N PHE A 79 -2.02 -5.68 4.79
CA PHE A 79 -1.59 -4.91 3.63
C PHE A 79 -1.32 -3.44 3.97
N ALA A 80 -0.52 -2.78 3.14
CA ALA A 80 -0.17 -1.38 3.35
C ALA A 80 -1.25 -0.44 2.83
N VAL A 81 -1.62 0.56 3.65
CA VAL A 81 -2.57 1.61 3.28
C VAL A 81 -2.00 3.00 3.60
N PRO A 82 -2.41 4.05 2.87
CA PRO A 82 -2.11 5.41 3.24
C PRO A 82 -2.65 5.77 4.63
N ASP A 83 -2.12 6.87 5.21
CA ASP A 83 -2.70 7.46 6.42
C ASP A 83 -4.16 7.84 6.18
N ARG A 84 -5.09 7.09 6.79
CA ARG A 84 -6.53 7.28 6.58
C ARG A 84 -7.01 8.66 7.03
N GLY A 85 -6.43 9.21 8.11
CA GLY A 85 -6.80 10.53 8.60
C GLY A 85 -6.37 11.64 7.64
N ALA A 86 -5.16 11.54 7.09
CA ALA A 86 -4.67 12.48 6.08
C ALA A 86 -5.50 12.39 4.80
N THR A 87 -5.79 11.15 4.34
CA THR A 87 -6.59 10.90 3.14
C THR A 87 -8.02 11.43 3.30
N GLN A 88 -8.66 11.19 4.43
CA GLN A 88 -10.01 11.72 4.70
C GLN A 88 -10.02 13.25 4.70
N THR A 89 -9.06 13.86 5.38
CA THR A 89 -8.93 15.34 5.41
C THR A 89 -8.76 15.93 4.00
N PHE A 90 -8.00 15.28 3.14
CA PHE A 90 -7.84 15.70 1.75
C PHE A 90 -9.13 15.55 0.97
N ASN A 91 -9.80 14.40 1.08
CA ASN A 91 -11.06 14.12 0.39
C ASN A 91 -12.15 15.13 0.77
N ASP A 92 -12.33 15.40 2.07
CA ASP A 92 -13.34 16.36 2.56
C ASP A 92 -13.11 17.77 2.02
N ARG A 93 -11.85 18.21 2.00
CA ARG A 93 -11.47 19.52 1.43
C ARG A 93 -11.69 19.58 -0.07
N TYR A 94 -11.37 18.52 -0.78
CA TYR A 94 -11.55 18.44 -2.23
C TYR A 94 -13.05 18.46 -2.58
N GLU A 95 -13.85 17.66 -1.90
CA GLU A 95 -15.28 17.60 -2.11
C GLU A 95 -15.97 18.93 -1.79
N ALA A 96 -15.58 19.58 -0.71
CA ALA A 96 -16.08 20.93 -0.37
C ALA A 96 -15.75 21.98 -1.43
N ALA A 97 -14.61 21.86 -2.12
CA ALA A 97 -14.17 22.80 -3.13
C ALA A 97 -14.74 22.52 -4.53
N TYR A 98 -14.96 21.25 -4.87
CA TYR A 98 -15.27 20.82 -6.25
C TYR A 98 -16.59 20.05 -6.39
N GLY A 99 -17.30 19.75 -5.28
CA GLY A 99 -18.63 19.14 -5.29
C GLY A 99 -18.65 17.63 -5.54
N GLY A 100 -17.50 16.95 -5.46
CA GLY A 100 -17.42 15.49 -5.59
C GLY A 100 -16.06 14.92 -5.16
N PRO A 101 -15.95 13.60 -5.02
CA PRO A 101 -14.73 12.97 -4.52
C PRO A 101 -13.56 13.13 -5.51
N PRO A 102 -12.32 13.22 -5.02
CA PRO A 102 -11.15 13.27 -5.90
C PRO A 102 -10.91 11.92 -6.59
N HIS A 103 -10.32 11.96 -7.78
CA HIS A 103 -9.74 10.76 -8.36
C HIS A 103 -8.57 10.27 -7.49
N ILE A 104 -8.34 8.96 -7.42
CA ILE A 104 -7.30 8.35 -6.58
C ILE A 104 -5.89 8.93 -6.84
N LEU A 105 -5.59 9.31 -8.08
CA LEU A 105 -4.33 9.95 -8.46
C LEU A 105 -4.27 11.44 -8.07
N GLY A 106 -5.39 12.05 -7.74
CA GLY A 106 -5.45 13.47 -7.34
C GLY A 106 -4.60 13.76 -6.10
N ALA A 107 -4.55 12.83 -5.16
CA ALA A 107 -3.71 12.93 -3.97
C ALA A 107 -2.21 13.01 -4.31
N LEU A 108 -1.73 12.30 -5.32
CA LEU A 108 -0.32 12.35 -5.74
C LEU A 108 0.03 13.70 -6.37
N GLY A 109 -0.86 14.23 -7.22
CA GLY A 109 -0.70 15.58 -7.79
C GLY A 109 -0.69 16.66 -6.71
N TYR A 110 -1.61 16.57 -5.76
CA TYR A 110 -1.64 17.46 -4.60
C TYR A 110 -0.33 17.41 -3.79
N ASP A 111 0.17 16.21 -3.48
CA ASP A 111 1.41 16.01 -2.76
C ASP A 111 2.61 16.64 -3.49
N ALA A 112 2.69 16.45 -4.81
CA ALA A 112 3.75 17.01 -5.64
C ALA A 112 3.77 18.55 -5.62
N ILE A 113 2.61 19.17 -5.86
CA ILE A 113 2.50 20.65 -5.86
C ILE A 113 2.74 21.21 -4.45
N ARG A 114 2.27 20.54 -3.42
CA ARG A 114 2.53 20.94 -2.05
C ARG A 114 4.01 20.90 -1.70
N ALA A 115 4.72 19.83 -2.08
CA ALA A 115 6.17 19.72 -1.87
C ALA A 115 6.93 20.86 -2.57
N VAL A 116 6.58 21.17 -3.82
CA VAL A 116 7.16 22.29 -4.56
C VAL A 116 6.90 23.63 -3.86
N GLY A 117 5.65 23.90 -3.47
CA GLY A 117 5.28 25.14 -2.80
C GLY A 117 5.95 25.32 -1.43
N GLU A 118 6.00 24.26 -0.62
CA GLU A 118 6.65 24.29 0.69
C GLU A 118 8.17 24.48 0.57
N THR A 119 8.81 23.80 -0.39
CA THR A 119 10.24 23.98 -0.67
C THR A 119 10.54 25.40 -1.13
N ALA A 120 9.81 25.92 -2.11
CA ALA A 120 10.01 27.30 -2.59
C ALA A 120 9.87 28.35 -1.48
N ALA A 121 8.91 28.14 -0.58
CA ALA A 121 8.67 29.07 0.54
C ALA A 121 9.76 28.99 1.63
N THR A 122 10.40 27.84 1.82
CA THR A 122 11.38 27.64 2.90
C THR A 122 12.82 27.85 2.47
N THR A 123 13.20 27.43 1.27
CA THR A 123 14.58 27.52 0.79
C THR A 123 14.81 28.62 -0.24
N GLY A 124 13.74 29.13 -0.84
CA GLY A 124 13.81 30.09 -1.94
C GLY A 124 14.30 29.47 -3.26
N GLY A 125 14.51 28.15 -3.30
CA GLY A 125 14.95 27.38 -4.47
C GLY A 125 14.09 26.17 -4.73
N LEU A 126 14.30 25.52 -5.88
CA LEU A 126 13.64 24.26 -6.30
C LEU A 126 14.67 23.28 -6.85
N GLY A 127 15.90 23.37 -6.38
CA GLY A 127 16.94 22.42 -6.75
C GLY A 127 16.68 21.03 -6.18
N ALA A 128 17.33 20.01 -6.74
CA ALA A 128 17.18 18.64 -6.26
C ALA A 128 17.50 18.50 -4.77
N ALA A 129 18.52 19.21 -4.27
CA ALA A 129 18.88 19.20 -2.87
C ALA A 129 17.79 19.77 -1.96
N ASP A 130 17.08 20.82 -2.42
CA ASP A 130 15.99 21.42 -1.67
C ASP A 130 14.79 20.47 -1.56
N LEU A 131 14.41 19.85 -2.68
CA LEU A 131 13.29 18.92 -2.76
C LEU A 131 13.56 17.59 -2.04
N THR A 132 14.81 17.18 -1.90
CA THR A 132 15.20 15.91 -1.24
C THR A 132 15.60 16.09 0.22
N ALA A 133 15.24 17.20 0.85
CA ALA A 133 15.51 17.46 2.25
C ALA A 133 14.97 16.35 3.16
N SER A 134 15.74 16.00 4.18
CA SER A 134 15.45 14.85 5.05
C SER A 134 14.18 14.98 5.88
N SER A 135 13.69 16.21 6.11
CA SER A 135 12.45 16.48 6.86
C SER A 135 11.20 15.87 6.20
N GLY A 136 11.23 15.72 4.88
CA GLY A 136 10.08 15.29 4.09
C GLY A 136 8.90 16.27 4.15
N PHE A 137 7.76 15.83 3.65
CA PHE A 137 6.55 16.62 3.48
C PHE A 137 5.34 15.92 4.08
N ARG A 138 4.32 16.69 4.46
CA ARG A 138 3.02 16.15 4.86
C ARG A 138 2.06 16.27 3.69
N GLY A 139 1.63 15.12 3.16
CA GLY A 139 0.75 15.04 1.99
C GLY A 139 -0.66 14.54 2.31
N ALA A 140 -1.46 14.42 1.25
CA ALA A 140 -2.81 13.87 1.30
C ALA A 140 -2.84 12.39 1.74
N ASN A 141 -1.78 11.64 1.44
CA ASN A 141 -1.65 10.22 1.78
C ASN A 141 -0.68 9.97 2.96
N GLY A 142 -0.45 10.97 3.81
CA GLY A 142 0.48 10.88 4.93
C GLY A 142 1.84 11.51 4.63
N VAL A 143 2.81 11.24 5.50
CA VAL A 143 4.16 11.82 5.39
C VAL A 143 4.95 11.11 4.28
N PHE A 144 5.69 11.88 3.49
CA PHE A 144 6.56 11.36 2.45
C PHE A 144 7.83 12.20 2.30
N ARG A 145 8.86 11.64 1.69
CA ARG A 145 10.05 12.38 1.24
C ARG A 145 10.46 11.92 -0.14
N LEU A 146 11.01 12.85 -0.90
CA LEU A 146 11.65 12.57 -2.18
C LEU A 146 13.12 12.20 -1.93
N ARG A 147 13.67 11.29 -2.73
CA ARG A 147 15.06 10.84 -2.64
C ARG A 147 15.86 11.31 -3.84
N SER A 148 17.17 11.44 -3.67
CA SER A 148 18.08 11.89 -4.73
C SER A 148 18.18 10.92 -5.91
N ASP A 149 17.80 9.66 -5.71
CA ASP A 149 17.76 8.63 -6.76
C ASP A 149 16.46 8.68 -7.60
N GLY A 150 15.57 9.65 -7.34
CA GLY A 150 14.28 9.80 -8.03
C GLY A 150 13.14 8.96 -7.42
N THR A 151 13.41 8.16 -6.41
CA THR A 151 12.39 7.41 -5.67
C THR A 151 11.76 8.26 -4.56
N ASN A 152 10.78 7.71 -3.87
CA ASN A 152 10.22 8.33 -2.68
C ASN A 152 10.10 7.32 -1.54
N ALA A 153 10.05 7.83 -0.31
CA ALA A 153 9.64 7.06 0.86
C ALA A 153 8.34 7.66 1.39
N ARG A 154 7.37 6.81 1.73
CA ARG A 154 6.09 7.21 2.30
C ARG A 154 5.80 6.42 3.56
N ALA A 155 5.34 7.09 4.60
CA ALA A 155 4.82 6.44 5.78
C ALA A 155 3.47 5.81 5.45
N MET A 156 3.35 4.51 5.64
CA MET A 156 2.14 3.74 5.41
C MET A 156 1.65 3.16 6.73
N ALA A 157 0.35 3.00 6.87
CA ALA A 157 -0.25 2.20 7.92
C ALA A 157 -0.28 0.73 7.48
N ILE A 158 -0.30 -0.19 8.44
CA ILE A 158 -0.61 -1.59 8.20
C ILE A 158 -2.08 -1.81 8.56
N ALA A 159 -2.81 -2.37 7.62
CA ALA A 159 -4.20 -2.74 7.79
C ALA A 159 -4.36 -4.25 7.71
N GLN A 160 -5.39 -4.75 8.36
CA GLN A 160 -5.83 -6.14 8.30
C GLN A 160 -7.23 -6.20 7.68
N VAL A 161 -7.47 -7.22 6.87
CA VAL A 161 -8.82 -7.55 6.40
C VAL A 161 -9.55 -8.27 7.52
N THR A 162 -10.63 -7.70 8.03
CA THR A 162 -11.43 -8.27 9.12
C THR A 162 -12.91 -8.12 8.79
N GLN A 163 -13.61 -9.24 8.64
CA GLN A 163 -15.05 -9.25 8.32
C GLN A 163 -15.39 -8.41 7.07
N ASN A 164 -14.57 -8.55 6.02
CA ASN A 164 -14.69 -7.82 4.75
C ASN A 164 -14.46 -6.30 4.87
N GLU A 165 -13.90 -5.84 5.97
CA GLU A 165 -13.56 -4.45 6.23
C GLU A 165 -12.06 -4.25 6.47
N VAL A 166 -11.63 -2.99 6.44
CA VAL A 166 -10.24 -2.59 6.70
C VAL A 166 -10.09 -2.15 8.15
N ALA A 167 -9.39 -2.91 8.95
CA ALA A 167 -8.96 -2.53 10.30
C ALA A 167 -7.49 -2.09 10.27
N VAL A 168 -7.19 -0.86 10.70
CA VAL A 168 -5.80 -0.42 10.87
C VAL A 168 -5.25 -1.02 12.15
N ILE A 169 -4.21 -1.86 12.03
CA ILE A 169 -3.55 -2.54 13.15
C ILE A 169 -2.25 -1.86 13.58
N ASP A 170 -1.62 -1.11 12.65
CA ASP A 170 -0.45 -0.27 12.96
C ASP A 170 -0.59 1.06 12.19
N PRO A 171 -0.77 2.19 12.89
CA PRO A 171 -1.02 3.48 12.24
C PRO A 171 0.23 4.00 11.52
N ALA A 172 0.02 4.77 10.44
CA ALA A 172 1.10 5.38 9.69
C ALA A 172 1.95 6.29 10.60
N PRO A 173 3.27 6.18 10.58
CA PRO A 173 4.15 7.07 11.30
C PRO A 173 3.92 8.55 10.93
N ARG A 174 3.90 9.42 11.92
CA ARG A 174 3.73 10.88 11.71
C ARG A 174 5.00 11.58 11.27
N ARG A 175 6.13 10.88 11.28
CA ARG A 175 7.45 11.33 10.82
C ARG A 175 8.14 10.14 10.16
N LEU A 176 8.85 10.41 9.07
CA LEU A 176 9.81 9.44 8.56
C LEU A 176 11.01 9.48 9.48
N GLY A 177 11.21 8.43 10.26
CA GLY A 177 12.45 8.23 11.01
C GLY A 177 13.63 8.03 10.05
N ASP A 178 14.84 8.06 10.60
CA ASP A 178 16.04 7.62 9.89
C ASP A 178 16.00 6.09 9.75
N PHE A 179 15.15 5.60 8.85
CA PHE A 179 15.27 4.25 8.36
C PHE A 179 16.50 4.26 7.45
N GLY A 180 17.60 3.80 8.00
CA GLY A 180 18.82 3.56 7.25
C GLY A 180 18.60 2.46 6.22
N PHE A 181 18.27 2.87 4.99
CA PHE A 181 18.40 2.12 3.78
C PHE A 181 19.11 3.00 2.78
#